data_c6d3801ccf47bcd2487f289b9dae823b
#
_entry.id   c6d3801ccf47bcd2487f289b9dae823b
#
_cell.length_a   1.000
_cell.length_b   1.000
_cell.length_c   1.000
_cell.angle_alpha   90.00
_cell.angle_beta   90.00
_cell.angle_gamma   90.00
#
_symmetry.space_group_name_H-M   'P 1'
#
loop_
_entity.id
_entity.type
_entity.pdbx_description
1 polymer ?
#
loop_
_entity_poly.entity_id
_entity_poly.type
_entity_poly.pdbx_seq_one_letter_code
_entity_poly.pdbx_strand_id
1 'polypeptide(L)'
;MSPLTIRSTSPAPGALTPARLRQAKELMLHSPLSIIEIAGVCNLTRSHFSRAFKVNTGFSPQAWRLLARMEKAKRLLATEAPITHVSLECGFCDQSHFTRAFSRLVGQPPKAWRLTTQGAASGPHS
;
A
#
# COMPACT_ATOMS: atom_id res chain seq x y z
N MET A 1 -16.39 19.29 -27.94
CA MET A 1 -16.04 19.42 -27.38
C MET A 1 -16.13 18.76 -26.26
N SER A 2 -16.37 19.12 -25.67
CA SER A 2 -16.55 18.68 -24.46
C SER A 2 -16.74 17.25 -24.28
N PRO A 3 -17.30 16.49 -25.08
CA PRO A 3 -17.54 15.10 -24.88
C PRO A 3 -16.28 14.37 -24.57
N LEU A 4 -15.20 14.80 -25.21
CA LEU A 4 -13.97 14.13 -24.97
C LEU A 4 -13.49 14.37 -23.58
N THR A 5 -13.65 15.56 -23.11
CA THR A 5 -13.23 15.91 -21.79
C THR A 5 -14.00 15.10 -20.77
N ILE A 6 -15.28 14.95 -20.96
CA ILE A 6 -16.10 14.20 -20.07
C ILE A 6 -15.65 12.76 -20.05
N ARG A 7 -15.35 12.23 -21.23
CA ARG A 7 -14.98 10.86 -21.30
C ARG A 7 -13.66 10.61 -20.62
N SER A 8 -12.73 11.55 -20.68
CA SER A 8 -11.45 11.35 -20.08
C SER A 8 -11.53 11.30 -18.56
N THR A 9 -12.63 11.77 -17.98
CA THR A 9 -12.79 11.69 -16.55
C THR A 9 -13.64 10.50 -16.13
N SER A 10 -14.15 9.74 -17.08
CA SER A 10 -14.97 8.59 -16.78
C SER A 10 -14.11 7.39 -16.47
N PRO A 11 -14.45 6.62 -15.44
CA PRO A 11 -13.67 5.44 -15.14
C PRO A 11 -13.96 4.36 -16.16
N ALA A 12 -13.07 3.41 -16.31
CA ALA A 12 -13.31 2.26 -17.16
C ALA A 12 -14.52 1.50 -16.62
N PRO A 13 -15.20 0.74 -17.48
CA PRO A 13 -16.34 -0.04 -17.02
C PRO A 13 -15.91 -0.93 -15.85
N GLY A 14 -16.69 -0.93 -14.78
CA GLY A 14 -16.42 -1.73 -13.60
C GLY A 14 -15.41 -1.11 -12.66
N ALA A 15 -14.85 0.03 -13.01
CA ALA A 15 -13.86 0.67 -12.14
C ALA A 15 -14.51 1.60 -11.13
N LEU A 16 -13.79 1.95 -10.10
CA LEU A 16 -14.23 2.95 -9.14
C LEU A 16 -14.07 4.33 -9.77
N THR A 17 -14.87 5.28 -9.33
CA THR A 17 -14.69 6.66 -9.75
C THR A 17 -13.37 7.15 -9.18
N PRO A 18 -12.76 8.17 -9.78
CA PRO A 18 -11.51 8.72 -9.27
C PRO A 18 -11.61 9.14 -7.81
N ALA A 19 -12.73 9.73 -7.41
CA ALA A 19 -12.91 10.16 -6.03
C ALA A 19 -12.96 8.98 -5.07
N ARG A 20 -13.68 7.92 -5.46
CA ARG A 20 -13.77 6.74 -4.61
C ARG A 20 -12.45 5.99 -4.54
N LEU A 21 -11.74 5.94 -5.66
CA LEU A 21 -10.43 5.30 -5.67
C LEU A 21 -9.48 6.03 -4.74
N ARG A 22 -9.48 7.36 -4.79
CA ARG A 22 -8.62 8.16 -3.92
C ARG A 22 -8.98 7.93 -2.47
N GLN A 23 -10.28 7.91 -2.15
CA GLN A 23 -10.75 7.69 -0.80
C GLN A 23 -10.32 6.31 -0.30
N ALA A 24 -10.47 5.29 -1.13
CA ALA A 24 -10.09 3.94 -0.75
C ALA A 24 -8.59 3.85 -0.47
N LYS A 25 -7.78 4.45 -1.32
CA LYS A 25 -6.33 4.43 -1.12
C LYS A 25 -5.94 5.14 0.17
N GLU A 26 -6.58 6.27 0.46
CA GLU A 26 -6.30 6.99 1.70
C GLU A 26 -6.62 6.13 2.91
N LEU A 27 -7.76 5.47 2.89
CA LEU A 27 -8.15 4.61 3.99
C LEU A 27 -7.21 3.41 4.14
N MET A 28 -6.76 2.85 3.03
CA MET A 28 -5.84 1.74 3.08
C MET A 28 -4.49 2.12 3.65
N LEU A 29 -4.05 3.34 3.37
CA LEU A 29 -2.75 3.81 3.82
C LEU A 29 -2.76 4.32 5.26
N HIS A 30 -3.85 4.96 5.66
CA HIS A 30 -3.84 5.73 6.89
C HIS A 30 -4.87 5.33 7.94
N SER A 31 -5.63 4.27 7.69
CA SER A 31 -6.60 3.82 8.69
C SER A 31 -6.45 2.32 8.93
N PRO A 32 -6.96 1.83 10.06
CA PRO A 32 -6.91 0.40 10.35
C PRO A 32 -8.11 -0.35 9.79
N LEU A 33 -8.95 0.30 9.01
CA LEU A 33 -10.15 -0.34 8.49
C LEU A 33 -9.80 -1.55 7.63
N SER A 34 -10.62 -2.59 7.73
CA SER A 34 -10.46 -3.78 6.91
C SER A 34 -10.93 -3.48 5.49
N ILE A 35 -10.61 -4.35 4.57
CA ILE A 35 -11.04 -4.18 3.18
C ILE A 35 -12.57 -4.20 3.10
N ILE A 36 -13.23 -5.04 3.91
CA ILE A 36 -14.68 -5.08 3.93
C ILE A 36 -15.25 -3.73 4.37
N GLU A 37 -14.65 -3.14 5.41
CA GLU A 37 -15.11 -1.86 5.90
C GLU A 37 -14.88 -0.75 4.88
N ILE A 38 -13.74 -0.79 4.20
CA ILE A 38 -13.44 0.20 3.16
C ILE A 38 -14.43 0.07 2.01
N ALA A 39 -14.75 -1.17 1.61
CA ALA A 39 -15.75 -1.38 0.57
C ALA A 39 -17.09 -0.78 0.99
N GLY A 40 -17.45 -0.94 2.27
CA GLY A 40 -18.68 -0.35 2.79
C GLY A 40 -18.69 1.16 2.71
N VAL A 41 -17.57 1.80 2.95
CA VAL A 41 -17.47 3.26 2.82
C VAL A 41 -17.74 3.67 1.38
N CYS A 42 -17.39 2.82 0.43
CA CYS A 42 -17.63 3.08 -0.98
C CYS A 42 -19.01 2.59 -1.44
N ASN A 43 -19.83 2.11 -0.50
CA ASN A 43 -21.16 1.58 -0.79
C ASN A 43 -21.12 0.37 -1.73
N LEU A 44 -20.12 -0.47 -1.56
CA LEU A 44 -19.96 -1.66 -2.40
C LEU A 44 -19.77 -2.89 -1.53
N THR A 45 -20.09 -4.05 -2.06
CA THR A 45 -19.76 -5.30 -1.40
C THR A 45 -18.26 -5.50 -1.55
N ARG A 46 -17.71 -6.36 -0.73
CA ARG A 46 -16.27 -6.65 -0.80
C ARG A 46 -15.88 -7.16 -2.18
N SER A 47 -16.68 -8.08 -2.73
CA SER A 47 -16.39 -8.64 -4.05
C SER A 47 -16.41 -7.60 -5.14
N HIS A 48 -17.42 -6.75 -5.12
CA HIS A 48 -17.55 -5.72 -6.14
C HIS A 48 -16.39 -4.71 -6.02
N PHE A 49 -16.10 -4.31 -4.79
CA PHE A 49 -15.00 -3.38 -4.55
C PHE A 49 -13.67 -3.97 -5.03
N SER A 50 -13.42 -5.24 -4.71
CA SER A 50 -12.16 -5.87 -5.10
C SER A 50 -11.99 -5.93 -6.61
N ARG A 51 -13.04 -6.28 -7.32
CA ARG A 51 -12.96 -6.33 -8.78
C ARG A 51 -12.75 -4.94 -9.36
N ALA A 52 -13.49 -3.96 -8.86
CA ALA A 52 -13.37 -2.59 -9.37
C ALA A 52 -11.99 -2.02 -9.06
N PHE A 53 -11.48 -2.27 -7.86
CA PHE A 53 -10.16 -1.78 -7.48
C PHE A 53 -9.08 -2.39 -8.37
N LYS A 54 -9.22 -3.67 -8.68
CA LYS A 54 -8.25 -4.33 -9.54
C LYS A 54 -8.28 -3.77 -10.96
N VAL A 55 -9.47 -3.39 -11.44
CA VAL A 55 -9.57 -2.75 -12.75
C VAL A 55 -8.79 -1.44 -12.74
N ASN A 56 -8.86 -0.68 -11.64
CA ASN A 56 -8.14 0.58 -11.55
C ASN A 56 -6.63 0.42 -11.39
N THR A 57 -6.21 -0.50 -10.55
CA THR A 57 -4.81 -0.55 -10.11
C THR A 57 -4.02 -1.73 -10.64
N GLY A 58 -4.71 -2.75 -11.11
CA GLY A 58 -4.02 -3.98 -11.51
C GLY A 58 -3.80 -4.94 -10.37
N PHE A 59 -4.13 -4.54 -9.13
CA PHE A 59 -3.92 -5.36 -7.94
C PHE A 59 -5.19 -5.49 -7.14
N SER A 60 -5.33 -6.62 -6.44
CA SER A 60 -6.42 -6.72 -5.48
C SER A 60 -6.18 -5.71 -4.36
N PRO A 61 -7.22 -5.32 -3.63
CA PRO A 61 -7.03 -4.38 -2.53
C PRO A 61 -6.01 -4.84 -1.49
N GLN A 62 -6.05 -6.12 -1.13
CA GLN A 62 -5.09 -6.62 -0.15
C GLN A 62 -3.67 -6.59 -0.65
N ALA A 63 -3.46 -6.98 -1.90
CA ALA A 63 -2.12 -6.95 -2.47
C ALA A 63 -1.61 -5.52 -2.57
N TRP A 64 -2.48 -4.61 -3.01
CA TRP A 64 -2.10 -3.21 -3.11
C TRP A 64 -1.72 -2.63 -1.76
N ARG A 65 -2.54 -2.92 -0.74
CA ARG A 65 -2.28 -2.41 0.61
C ARG A 65 -0.97 -2.94 1.17
N LEU A 66 -0.70 -4.22 0.93
CA LEU A 66 0.52 -4.82 1.41
C LEU A 66 1.74 -4.20 0.74
N LEU A 67 1.68 -4.00 -0.58
CA LEU A 67 2.78 -3.36 -1.29
C LEU A 67 2.99 -1.93 -0.81
N ALA A 68 1.90 -1.21 -0.56
CA ALA A 68 2.00 0.16 -0.05
C ALA A 68 2.64 0.18 1.33
N ARG A 69 2.31 -0.80 2.16
CA ARG A 69 2.91 -0.91 3.49
C ARG A 69 4.41 -1.20 3.39
N MET A 70 4.81 -2.01 2.40
CA MET A 70 6.23 -2.29 2.20
C MET A 70 6.99 -1.05 1.77
N GLU A 71 6.38 -0.22 0.92
CA GLU A 71 7.03 1.02 0.51
C GLU A 71 7.19 1.98 1.68
N LYS A 72 6.16 2.06 2.52
CA LYS A 72 6.25 2.89 3.72
C LYS A 72 7.33 2.35 4.65
N ALA A 73 7.40 1.03 4.80
CA ALA A 73 8.40 0.40 5.65
C ALA A 73 9.80 0.74 5.18
N LYS A 74 10.03 0.70 3.87
CA LYS A 74 11.35 1.03 3.34
C LYS A 74 11.75 2.46 3.69
N ARG A 75 10.79 3.39 3.59
CA ARG A 75 11.08 4.77 3.95
C ARG A 75 11.44 4.91 5.42
N LEU A 76 10.70 4.22 6.29
CA LEU A 76 10.98 4.28 7.72
C LEU A 76 12.27 3.56 8.09
N LEU A 77 12.57 2.46 7.41
CA LEU A 77 13.81 1.73 7.67
C LEU A 77 15.04 2.54 7.27
N ALA A 78 14.87 3.49 6.37
CA ALA A 78 15.97 4.37 5.99
C ALA A 78 16.30 5.35 7.12
N THR A 79 15.42 5.47 8.11
CA THR A 79 15.69 6.27 9.29
C THR A 79 16.20 5.33 10.37
N GLU A 80 16.45 5.85 11.55
CA GLU A 80 16.92 5.00 12.65
C GLU A 80 15.81 4.51 13.54
N ALA A 81 14.58 4.58 13.07
CA ALA A 81 13.45 4.12 13.86
C ALA A 81 13.59 2.63 14.21
N PRO A 82 13.24 2.23 15.43
CA PRO A 82 13.31 0.82 15.80
C PRO A 82 12.42 -0.02 14.90
N ILE A 83 12.84 -1.22 14.60
CA ILE A 83 12.05 -2.12 13.72
C ILE A 83 10.65 -2.33 14.29
N THR A 84 10.52 -2.42 15.61
CA THR A 84 9.21 -2.57 16.25
C THR A 84 8.31 -1.40 15.89
N HIS A 85 8.86 -0.19 15.94
CA HIS A 85 8.09 1.00 15.61
C HIS A 85 7.69 0.99 14.14
N VAL A 86 8.61 0.60 13.26
CA VAL A 86 8.32 0.52 11.84
C VAL A 86 7.17 -0.45 11.59
N SER A 87 7.19 -1.61 12.24
CA SER A 87 6.14 -2.60 12.03
C SER A 87 4.77 -2.07 12.44
N LEU A 88 4.70 -1.36 13.56
CA LEU A 88 3.43 -0.82 14.02
C LEU A 88 2.96 0.32 13.12
N GLU A 89 3.86 1.17 12.68
CA GLU A 89 3.51 2.27 11.80
C GLU A 89 2.99 1.76 10.45
N CYS A 90 3.46 0.61 10.03
CA CYS A 90 3.02 0.03 8.77
C CYS A 90 1.77 -0.84 8.91
N GLY A 91 1.18 -0.85 10.11
CA GLY A 91 -0.09 -1.54 10.28
C GLY A 91 -0.01 -3.01 10.62
N PHE A 92 1.13 -3.49 11.07
CA PHE A 92 1.26 -4.89 11.48
C PHE A 92 1.04 -5.04 12.98
N CYS A 93 0.51 -6.18 13.37
CA CYS A 93 0.23 -6.44 14.78
C CYS A 93 1.49 -6.59 15.60
N ASP A 94 2.52 -7.17 15.02
CA ASP A 94 3.76 -7.36 15.73
C ASP A 94 4.93 -7.42 14.75
N GLN A 95 6.13 -7.39 15.31
CA GLN A 95 7.33 -7.36 14.51
C GLN A 95 7.57 -8.66 13.75
N SER A 96 7.19 -9.79 14.33
CA SER A 96 7.39 -11.07 13.67
C SER A 96 6.58 -11.17 12.38
N HIS A 97 5.33 -10.72 12.42
CA HIS A 97 4.47 -10.74 11.25
C HIS A 97 5.04 -9.81 10.17
N PHE A 98 5.46 -8.62 10.59
CA PHE A 98 6.07 -7.67 9.67
C PHE A 98 7.33 -8.26 9.04
N THR A 99 8.20 -8.84 9.85
CA THR A 99 9.46 -9.40 9.36
C THR A 99 9.24 -10.48 8.32
N ARG A 100 8.26 -11.35 8.55
CA ARG A 100 7.96 -12.40 7.58
C ARG A 100 7.45 -11.85 6.26
N ALA A 101 6.52 -10.88 6.34
CA ALA A 101 5.96 -10.29 5.14
C ALA A 101 7.02 -9.52 4.36
N PHE A 102 7.82 -8.73 5.07
CA PHE A 102 8.86 -7.94 4.42
C PHE A 102 9.89 -8.85 3.75
N SER A 103 10.34 -9.90 4.47
CA SER A 103 11.33 -10.82 3.93
C SER A 103 10.84 -11.51 2.67
N ARG A 104 9.55 -11.90 2.67
CA ARG A 104 9.00 -12.59 1.51
C ARG A 104 8.87 -11.67 0.31
N LEU A 105 8.44 -10.43 0.53
CA LEU A 105 8.18 -9.52 -0.57
C LEU A 105 9.41 -8.76 -1.05
N VAL A 106 10.29 -8.42 -0.14
CA VAL A 106 11.46 -7.62 -0.48
C VAL A 106 12.69 -8.47 -0.74
N GLY A 107 12.71 -9.68 -0.21
CA GLY A 107 13.80 -10.60 -0.46
C GLY A 107 14.83 -10.67 0.66
N GLN A 108 14.71 -9.85 1.68
CA GLN A 108 15.62 -9.93 2.82
C GLN A 108 14.93 -9.32 4.04
N PRO A 109 15.35 -9.69 5.25
CA PRO A 109 14.72 -9.19 6.45
C PRO A 109 14.90 -7.67 6.59
N PRO A 110 14.01 -7.01 7.33
CA PRO A 110 14.11 -5.55 7.49
C PRO A 110 15.46 -5.08 8.00
N LYS A 111 16.02 -5.80 8.96
CA LYS A 111 17.31 -5.39 9.51
C LYS A 111 18.41 -5.50 8.47
N ALA A 112 18.43 -6.58 7.69
CA ALA A 112 19.42 -6.75 6.64
C ALA A 112 19.24 -5.69 5.57
N TRP A 113 17.99 -5.42 5.20
CA TRP A 113 17.70 -4.42 4.19
C TRP A 113 18.18 -3.04 4.64
N ARG A 114 17.96 -2.71 5.92
CA ARG A 114 18.41 -1.44 6.47
C ARG A 114 19.92 -1.31 6.36
N LEU A 115 20.65 -2.35 6.72
CA LEU A 115 22.10 -2.29 6.66
C LEU A 115 22.59 -2.11 5.23
N THR A 116 21.97 -2.84 4.30
CA THR A 116 22.35 -2.72 2.92
C THR A 116 22.09 -1.32 2.38
N THR A 117 20.94 -0.77 2.72
CA THR A 117 20.56 0.55 2.25
C THR A 117 21.43 1.64 2.86
N GLN A 118 21.69 1.55 4.14
CA GLN A 118 22.53 2.55 4.79
C GLN A 118 23.96 2.44 4.30
N GLY A 119 24.42 1.23 4.07
CA GLY A 119 25.75 1.04 3.52
C GLY A 119 25.85 1.62 2.13
N ALA A 120 24.84 1.41 1.32
CA ALA A 120 24.85 1.96 -0.02
C ALA A 120 24.79 3.48 0.02
N ALA A 121 24.05 4.01 0.99
CA ALA A 121 23.95 5.45 1.09
C ALA A 121 25.24 6.07 1.52
N SER A 122 25.97 5.38 2.37
CA SER A 122 27.17 6.03 2.85
C SER A 122 28.25 5.55 1.99
N GLY A 123 28.06 4.46 1.35
CA GLY A 123 29.14 3.94 0.73
C GLY A 123 29.61 4.60 -0.44
N PRO A 124 29.00 5.19 -1.05
CA PRO A 124 29.44 5.58 -2.25
C PRO A 124 30.40 6.33 -2.13
N HIS A 125 30.27 6.88 -1.36
CA HIS A 125 31.14 7.65 -1.14
C HIS A 125 32.03 6.76 -0.70
N SER A 126 31.70 5.83 -0.60
CA SER A 126 32.62 5.03 -0.30
C SER A 126 32.93 4.40 -1.26
#